data_cad6aca5ef62b8b0fbb63d26b0170ad1
#
_entry.id   cad6aca5ef62b8b0fbb63d26b0170ad1
#
_cell.length_a   1.000
_cell.length_b   1.000
_cell.length_c   1.000
_cell.angle_alpha   90.00
_cell.angle_beta   90.00
_cell.angle_gamma   90.00
#
_symmetry.space_group_name_H-M   'P 1'
#
loop_
_entity.id
_entity.type
_entity.pdbx_description
1 polymer ?
#
loop_
_entity_poly.entity_id
_entity_poly.type
_entity_poly.pdbx_seq_one_letter_code
_entity_poly.pdbx_strand_id
1 'polypeptide(L)'
;CNSFFFSVEKAFHPGLRGKPVCVLSSNDGNIIALTPEAKKIGIKRGDPVFKVRDLISRHDVQLFSTNMTLYAAMSRRVTNMLRMRIHHVENYSIDESFCYLDGYERFYDIENFMREIVEKIRLWTEIPMSVGIAPSKTLAKIGSKFAKQYKGYRSVCMIDTEEKRRKALAAVELSDVWGIGRRTLKKLAYYGVQTPLAFADKS
;
A
#
# COMPACT_ATOMS: atom_id res chain seq x y z
N CYS A 1 -0.20 -3.11 -3.63
CA CYS A 1 1.19 -3.00 -4.11
C CYS A 1 1.91 -1.84 -3.43
N ASN A 2 3.21 -1.95 -3.21
CA ASN A 2 4.00 -0.91 -2.54
C ASN A 2 4.57 0.09 -3.54
N SER A 3 4.26 1.40 -3.35
CA SER A 3 4.75 2.47 -4.23
C SER A 3 4.55 2.15 -5.71
N PHE A 4 3.36 1.70 -6.06
CA PHE A 4 3.03 1.01 -7.32
C PHE A 4 3.55 1.73 -8.57
N PHE A 5 3.21 3.00 -8.75
CA PHE A 5 3.64 3.77 -9.93
C PHE A 5 5.17 3.78 -10.10
N PHE A 6 5.88 4.08 -9.01
CA PHE A 6 7.36 4.05 -9.05
C PHE A 6 7.90 2.62 -9.27
N SER A 7 7.29 1.60 -8.66
CA SER A 7 7.73 0.21 -8.84
C SER A 7 7.57 -0.24 -10.29
N VAL A 8 6.52 0.20 -10.97
CA VAL A 8 6.33 -0.05 -12.40
C VAL A 8 7.41 0.65 -13.22
N GLU A 9 7.64 1.96 -13.00
CA GLU A 9 8.70 2.68 -13.72
C GLU A 9 10.07 2.02 -13.53
N LYS A 10 10.40 1.62 -12.29
CA LYS A 10 11.65 0.93 -11.97
C LYS A 10 11.79 -0.42 -12.68
N ALA A 11 10.69 -1.17 -12.86
CA ALA A 11 10.71 -2.45 -13.55
C ALA A 11 11.09 -2.30 -15.03
N PHE A 12 10.71 -1.17 -15.66
CA PHE A 12 11.05 -0.86 -17.04
C PHE A 12 12.34 -0.03 -17.19
N HIS A 13 12.79 0.61 -16.11
CA HIS A 13 14.00 1.44 -16.07
C HIS A 13 14.92 1.03 -14.91
N PRO A 14 15.67 -0.10 -15.03
CA PRO A 14 16.52 -0.62 -13.93
C PRO A 14 17.56 0.39 -13.42
N GLY A 15 18.00 1.33 -14.27
CA GLY A 15 18.94 2.40 -13.91
C GLY A 15 18.41 3.43 -12.89
N LEU A 16 17.13 3.34 -12.49
CA LEU A 16 16.52 4.21 -11.46
C LEU A 16 16.79 3.73 -10.04
N ARG A 17 17.41 2.58 -9.85
CA ARG A 17 17.72 2.04 -8.51
C ARG A 17 18.63 3.00 -7.75
N GLY A 18 18.21 3.38 -6.53
CA GLY A 18 18.96 4.29 -5.65
C GLY A 18 18.92 5.77 -6.04
N LYS A 19 18.23 6.13 -7.13
CA LYS A 19 18.06 7.53 -7.54
C LYS A 19 16.81 8.17 -6.93
N PRO A 20 16.82 9.49 -6.71
CA PRO A 20 15.60 10.22 -6.38
C PRO A 20 14.72 10.34 -7.62
N VAL A 21 13.51 9.76 -7.55
CA VAL A 21 12.55 9.72 -8.66
C VAL A 21 11.19 10.18 -8.17
N CYS A 22 10.50 10.95 -8.99
CA CYS A 22 9.12 11.36 -8.80
C CYS A 22 8.27 11.01 -10.02
N VAL A 23 7.06 10.50 -9.78
CA VAL A 23 6.03 10.33 -10.79
C VAL A 23 5.01 11.45 -10.62
N LEU A 24 4.67 12.10 -11.70
CA LEU A 24 3.82 13.28 -11.76
C LEU A 24 2.37 12.90 -12.04
N SER A 25 1.44 13.81 -11.73
CA SER A 25 0.03 13.71 -12.12
C SER A 25 -0.15 13.78 -13.63
N SER A 26 -1.34 13.46 -14.15
CA SER A 26 -1.64 13.45 -15.57
C SER A 26 -1.40 14.79 -16.29
N ASN A 27 -1.39 15.90 -15.56
CA ASN A 27 -1.07 17.25 -16.06
C ASN A 27 0.33 17.74 -15.66
N ASP A 28 1.18 16.85 -15.15
CA ASP A 28 2.53 17.10 -14.65
C ASP A 28 2.63 18.18 -13.54
N GLY A 29 1.49 18.58 -12.99
CA GLY A 29 1.44 19.67 -12.00
C GLY A 29 1.82 19.28 -10.59
N ASN A 30 1.61 18.02 -10.18
CA ASN A 30 1.83 17.56 -8.81
C ASN A 30 2.54 16.21 -8.77
N ILE A 31 3.23 15.95 -7.65
CA ILE A 31 3.91 14.68 -7.39
C ILE A 31 2.93 13.68 -6.79
N ILE A 32 2.67 12.58 -7.48
CA ILE A 32 1.74 11.53 -7.00
C ILE A 32 2.44 10.32 -6.39
N ALA A 33 3.69 10.05 -6.80
CA ALA A 33 4.52 9.02 -6.21
C ALA A 33 5.98 9.45 -6.21
N LEU A 34 6.76 8.97 -5.24
CA LEU A 34 8.17 9.32 -5.13
C LEU A 34 8.94 8.24 -4.36
N THR A 35 10.25 8.18 -4.62
CA THR A 35 11.16 7.25 -3.95
C THR A 35 11.50 7.69 -2.52
N PRO A 36 12.01 6.76 -1.67
CA PRO A 36 12.58 7.13 -0.38
C PRO A 36 13.70 8.17 -0.49
N GLU A 37 14.51 8.11 -1.55
CA GLU A 37 15.59 9.06 -1.85
C GLU A 37 15.02 10.47 -2.08
N ALA A 38 13.96 10.59 -2.89
CA ALA A 38 13.27 11.87 -3.10
C ALA A 38 12.62 12.41 -1.82
N LYS A 39 12.11 11.53 -0.95
CA LYS A 39 11.59 11.94 0.37
C LYS A 39 12.67 12.50 1.29
N LYS A 40 13.89 11.90 1.28
CA LYS A 40 15.01 12.34 2.13
C LYS A 40 15.47 13.75 1.81
N ILE A 41 15.34 14.20 0.58
CA ILE A 41 15.68 15.57 0.16
C ILE A 41 14.54 16.57 0.39
N GLY A 42 13.43 16.14 1.02
CA GLY A 42 12.36 17.02 1.47
C GLY A 42 11.13 17.07 0.55
N ILE A 43 11.14 16.36 -0.58
CA ILE A 43 9.98 16.31 -1.48
C ILE A 43 8.87 15.43 -0.88
N LYS A 44 7.60 15.86 -1.00
CA LYS A 44 6.44 15.16 -0.45
C LYS A 44 5.43 14.81 -1.55
N ARG A 45 4.67 13.76 -1.32
CA ARG A 45 3.52 13.44 -2.16
C ARG A 45 2.47 14.56 -2.06
N GLY A 46 2.00 15.02 -3.21
CA GLY A 46 1.06 16.12 -3.32
C GLY A 46 1.73 17.49 -3.53
N ASP A 47 3.06 17.58 -3.43
CA ASP A 47 3.76 18.83 -3.70
C ASP A 47 3.55 19.25 -5.16
N PRO A 48 3.20 20.53 -5.41
CA PRO A 48 3.26 21.10 -6.75
C PRO A 48 4.71 21.14 -7.26
N VAL A 49 4.93 20.69 -8.48
CA VAL A 49 6.28 20.58 -9.07
C VAL A 49 7.02 21.92 -9.04
N PHE A 50 6.31 23.02 -9.32
CA PHE A 50 6.92 24.36 -9.33
C PHE A 50 7.48 24.79 -7.97
N LYS A 51 6.89 24.32 -6.85
CA LYS A 51 7.38 24.64 -5.51
C LYS A 51 8.66 23.90 -5.09
N VAL A 52 8.95 22.79 -5.73
CA VAL A 52 10.11 21.93 -5.41
C VAL A 52 11.13 21.90 -6.55
N ARG A 53 11.01 22.80 -7.54
CA ARG A 53 11.87 22.86 -8.74
C ARG A 53 13.35 22.97 -8.37
N ASP A 54 13.70 23.76 -7.35
CA ASP A 54 15.08 23.93 -6.89
C ASP A 54 15.65 22.64 -6.30
N LEU A 55 14.85 21.90 -5.52
CA LEU A 55 15.24 20.59 -5.00
C LEU A 55 15.44 19.59 -6.15
N ILE A 56 14.55 19.60 -7.13
CA ILE A 56 14.62 18.73 -8.31
C ILE A 56 15.93 18.97 -9.05
N SER A 57 16.27 20.25 -9.34
CA SER A 57 17.49 20.61 -10.07
C SER A 57 18.76 20.32 -9.28
N ARG A 58 18.80 20.65 -7.97
CA ARG A 58 20.00 20.43 -7.12
C ARG A 58 20.36 18.96 -6.96
N HIS A 59 19.36 18.09 -6.93
CA HIS A 59 19.56 16.67 -6.59
C HIS A 59 19.36 15.74 -7.80
N ASP A 60 19.30 16.27 -9.00
CA ASP A 60 19.08 15.51 -10.24
C ASP A 60 17.90 14.53 -10.13
N VAL A 61 16.76 15.02 -9.61
CA VAL A 61 15.57 14.19 -9.42
C VAL A 61 14.97 13.83 -10.77
N GLN A 62 14.87 12.55 -11.05
CA GLN A 62 14.26 12.06 -12.28
C GLN A 62 12.73 12.19 -12.21
N LEU A 63 12.13 12.82 -13.21
CA LEU A 63 10.68 13.02 -13.31
C LEU A 63 10.09 12.12 -14.39
N PHE A 64 8.99 11.46 -14.06
CA PHE A 64 8.21 10.68 -15.00
C PHE A 64 6.78 11.20 -15.04
N SER A 65 6.30 11.53 -16.22
CA SER A 65 4.87 11.76 -16.43
C SER A 65 4.09 10.47 -16.21
N THR A 66 2.86 10.60 -15.75
CA THR A 66 2.02 9.44 -15.46
C THR A 66 1.71 8.64 -16.75
N ASN A 67 1.98 7.34 -16.74
CA ASN A 67 1.64 6.42 -17.83
C ASN A 67 0.52 5.49 -17.39
N MET A 68 -0.74 5.98 -17.41
CA MET A 68 -1.89 5.22 -16.93
C MET A 68 -2.14 3.94 -17.72
N THR A 69 -1.80 3.92 -19.02
CA THR A 69 -1.92 2.71 -19.86
C THR A 69 -1.00 1.60 -19.36
N LEU A 70 0.26 1.93 -19.10
CA LEU A 70 1.25 1.00 -18.55
C LEU A 70 0.83 0.55 -17.14
N TYR A 71 0.42 1.49 -16.27
CA TYR A 71 0.03 1.16 -14.90
C TYR A 71 -1.20 0.26 -14.86
N ALA A 72 -2.21 0.53 -15.69
CA ALA A 72 -3.38 -0.33 -15.81
C ALA A 72 -3.02 -1.74 -16.34
N ALA A 73 -2.11 -1.84 -17.30
CA ALA A 73 -1.63 -3.13 -17.81
C ALA A 73 -0.93 -3.95 -16.70
N MET A 74 -0.05 -3.31 -15.93
CA MET A 74 0.66 -3.97 -14.83
C MET A 74 -0.27 -4.32 -13.67
N SER A 75 -1.25 -3.47 -13.35
CA SER A 75 -2.31 -3.77 -12.37
C SER A 75 -3.10 -5.02 -12.77
N ARG A 76 -3.55 -5.09 -14.02
CA ARG A 76 -4.23 -6.30 -14.54
C ARG A 76 -3.36 -7.55 -14.46
N ARG A 77 -2.06 -7.44 -14.78
CA ARG A 77 -1.11 -8.55 -14.69
C ARG A 77 -1.03 -9.07 -13.25
N VAL A 78 -0.85 -8.19 -12.26
CA VAL A 78 -0.82 -8.57 -10.84
C VAL A 78 -2.14 -9.20 -10.41
N THR A 79 -3.28 -8.59 -10.76
CA THR A 79 -4.61 -9.13 -10.44
C THR A 79 -4.84 -10.52 -11.05
N ASN A 80 -4.42 -10.73 -12.29
CA ASN A 80 -4.53 -12.05 -12.94
C ASN A 80 -3.65 -13.09 -12.24
N MET A 81 -2.44 -12.72 -11.79
CA MET A 81 -1.60 -13.63 -11.01
C MET A 81 -2.24 -14.02 -9.67
N LEU A 82 -2.94 -13.10 -9.01
CA LEU A 82 -3.74 -13.41 -7.81
C LEU A 82 -4.86 -14.40 -8.16
N ARG A 83 -5.61 -14.17 -9.25
CA ARG A 83 -6.71 -15.03 -9.71
C ARG A 83 -6.28 -16.43 -10.14
N MET A 84 -5.03 -16.63 -10.51
CA MET A 84 -4.49 -17.97 -10.80
C MET A 84 -4.42 -18.88 -9.55
N ARG A 85 -4.42 -18.31 -8.36
CA ARG A 85 -4.26 -19.03 -7.09
C ARG A 85 -5.44 -18.81 -6.13
N ILE A 86 -6.20 -17.74 -6.31
CA ILE A 86 -7.29 -17.33 -5.43
C ILE A 86 -8.56 -17.19 -6.26
N HIS A 87 -9.58 -17.93 -5.88
CA HIS A 87 -10.82 -18.03 -6.65
C HIS A 87 -11.60 -16.70 -6.69
N HIS A 88 -11.67 -16.00 -5.56
CA HIS A 88 -12.40 -14.74 -5.46
C HIS A 88 -11.46 -13.58 -5.14
N VAL A 89 -11.24 -12.73 -6.15
CA VAL A 89 -10.39 -11.51 -6.05
C VAL A 89 -11.21 -10.30 -6.50
N GLU A 90 -11.45 -9.39 -5.56
CA GLU A 90 -12.07 -8.09 -5.78
C GLU A 90 -10.98 -7.05 -6.08
N ASN A 91 -11.00 -6.46 -7.27
CA ASN A 91 -10.10 -5.37 -7.60
C ASN A 91 -10.67 -4.05 -7.06
N TYR A 92 -10.05 -3.49 -6.02
CA TYR A 92 -10.51 -2.28 -5.34
C TYR A 92 -9.94 -1.01 -5.97
N SER A 93 -8.67 -1.02 -6.34
CA SER A 93 -8.00 0.09 -7.01
C SER A 93 -6.90 -0.40 -7.95
N ILE A 94 -6.16 0.52 -8.56
CA ILE A 94 -5.06 0.19 -9.47
C ILE A 94 -3.93 -0.59 -8.79
N ASP A 95 -3.78 -0.47 -7.48
CA ASP A 95 -2.70 -1.08 -6.70
C ASP A 95 -3.17 -1.88 -5.47
N GLU A 96 -4.49 -2.01 -5.29
CA GLU A 96 -5.09 -2.73 -4.16
C GLU A 96 -6.15 -3.72 -4.64
N SER A 97 -6.11 -4.93 -4.10
CA SER A 97 -7.13 -5.97 -4.28
C SER A 97 -7.46 -6.63 -2.94
N PHE A 98 -8.71 -7.03 -2.77
CA PHE A 98 -9.13 -7.90 -1.68
C PHE A 98 -9.25 -9.32 -2.19
N CYS A 99 -8.67 -10.26 -1.44
CA CYS A 99 -8.69 -11.68 -1.72
C CYS A 99 -9.50 -12.39 -0.62
N TYR A 100 -10.45 -13.19 -1.02
CA TYR A 100 -11.28 -13.96 -0.08
C TYR A 100 -10.69 -15.37 0.04
N LEU A 101 -10.33 -15.75 1.26
CA LEU A 101 -9.58 -16.98 1.54
C LEU A 101 -10.41 -17.98 2.36
N ASP A 102 -11.73 -17.80 2.41
CA ASP A 102 -12.63 -18.69 3.14
C ASP A 102 -12.49 -20.13 2.64
N GLY A 103 -12.23 -21.07 3.56
CA GLY A 103 -12.03 -22.48 3.25
C GLY A 103 -10.64 -22.89 2.82
N TYR A 104 -9.73 -21.93 2.54
CA TYR A 104 -8.35 -22.23 2.16
C TYR A 104 -7.54 -22.79 3.33
N GLU A 105 -7.90 -22.43 4.58
CA GLU A 105 -7.28 -22.92 5.81
C GLU A 105 -7.34 -24.44 5.96
N ARG A 106 -8.25 -25.10 5.25
CA ARG A 106 -8.35 -26.57 5.23
C ARG A 106 -7.23 -27.23 4.44
N PHE A 107 -6.57 -26.50 3.55
CA PHE A 107 -5.59 -27.04 2.60
C PHE A 107 -4.23 -26.37 2.72
N TYR A 108 -4.16 -25.16 3.30
CA TYR A 108 -2.97 -24.33 3.30
C TYR A 108 -2.74 -23.68 4.65
N ASP A 109 -1.49 -23.53 5.05
CA ASP A 109 -1.07 -22.48 5.95
C ASP A 109 -1.24 -21.14 5.22
N ILE A 110 -2.23 -20.37 5.60
CA ILE A 110 -2.68 -19.16 4.89
C ILE A 110 -1.57 -18.13 4.80
N GLU A 111 -0.78 -17.97 5.86
CA GLU A 111 0.30 -16.99 5.89
C GLU A 111 1.42 -17.36 4.90
N ASN A 112 1.84 -18.63 4.90
CA ASN A 112 2.84 -19.12 3.97
C ASN A 112 2.32 -19.14 2.53
N PHE A 113 1.08 -19.55 2.31
CA PHE A 113 0.43 -19.49 0.99
C PHE A 113 0.47 -18.08 0.39
N MET A 114 0.14 -17.05 1.19
CA MET A 114 0.19 -15.67 0.72
C MET A 114 1.62 -15.17 0.52
N ARG A 115 2.60 -15.63 1.32
CA ARG A 115 4.02 -15.31 1.10
C ARG A 115 4.54 -15.85 -0.23
N GLU A 116 4.20 -17.07 -0.59
CA GLU A 116 4.56 -17.66 -1.89
C GLU A 116 4.00 -16.85 -3.06
N ILE A 117 2.73 -16.43 -2.96
CA ILE A 117 2.08 -15.62 -4.00
C ILE A 117 2.78 -14.26 -4.13
N VAL A 118 3.03 -13.58 -3.01
CA VAL A 118 3.69 -12.27 -2.98
C VAL A 118 5.09 -12.36 -3.58
N GLU A 119 5.86 -13.38 -3.22
CA GLU A 119 7.21 -13.57 -3.76
C GLU A 119 7.18 -13.88 -5.26
N LYS A 120 6.26 -14.71 -5.72
CA LYS A 120 6.10 -15.01 -7.14
C LYS A 120 5.72 -13.78 -7.95
N ILE A 121 4.80 -12.94 -7.44
CA ILE A 121 4.44 -11.67 -8.07
C ILE A 121 5.67 -10.76 -8.12
N ARG A 122 6.43 -10.64 -7.02
CA ARG A 122 7.65 -9.83 -6.97
C ARG A 122 8.68 -10.29 -8.00
N LEU A 123 8.93 -11.59 -8.12
CA LEU A 123 9.87 -12.16 -9.08
C LEU A 123 9.47 -11.91 -10.54
N TRP A 124 8.17 -11.98 -10.84
CA TRP A 124 7.68 -11.88 -12.22
C TRP A 124 7.36 -10.45 -12.67
N THR A 125 7.19 -9.53 -11.74
CA THR A 125 6.78 -8.14 -12.06
C THR A 125 7.72 -7.08 -11.50
N GLU A 126 8.65 -7.44 -10.64
CA GLU A 126 9.47 -6.53 -9.81
C GLU A 126 8.64 -5.61 -8.89
N ILE A 127 7.32 -5.82 -8.79
CA ILE A 127 6.44 -5.01 -7.94
C ILE A 127 6.36 -5.62 -6.54
N PRO A 128 6.88 -4.93 -5.52
CA PRO A 128 6.77 -5.41 -4.14
C PRO A 128 5.33 -5.26 -3.64
N MET A 129 4.87 -6.24 -2.87
CA MET A 129 3.55 -6.25 -2.27
C MET A 129 3.63 -6.36 -0.75
N SER A 130 2.59 -5.89 -0.10
CA SER A 130 2.33 -6.14 1.33
C SER A 130 0.89 -6.61 1.49
N VAL A 131 0.71 -7.64 2.29
CA VAL A 131 -0.58 -8.30 2.51
C VAL A 131 -0.94 -8.25 3.98
N GLY A 132 -2.16 -7.86 4.27
CA GLY A 132 -2.80 -8.06 5.56
C GLY A 132 -3.86 -9.14 5.44
N ILE A 133 -3.86 -10.09 6.36
CA ILE A 133 -4.86 -11.16 6.47
C ILE A 133 -5.65 -10.91 7.73
N ALA A 134 -6.97 -10.80 7.62
CA ALA A 134 -7.82 -10.52 8.78
C ALA A 134 -9.29 -10.84 8.46
N PRO A 135 -10.17 -10.97 9.49
CA PRO A 135 -11.59 -11.24 9.30
C PRO A 135 -12.38 -10.10 8.62
N SER A 136 -11.81 -8.89 8.51
CA SER A 136 -12.46 -7.76 7.86
C SER A 136 -11.50 -6.97 6.95
N LYS A 137 -12.04 -6.32 5.92
CA LYS A 137 -11.28 -5.47 5.00
C LYS A 137 -10.50 -4.37 5.75
N THR A 138 -11.11 -3.75 6.75
CA THR A 138 -10.47 -2.68 7.55
C THR A 138 -9.24 -3.21 8.31
N LEU A 139 -9.37 -4.34 8.99
CA LEU A 139 -8.24 -4.97 9.68
C LEU A 139 -7.17 -5.48 8.70
N ALA A 140 -7.58 -6.03 7.56
CA ALA A 140 -6.66 -6.44 6.52
C ALA A 140 -5.82 -5.26 6.00
N LYS A 141 -6.40 -4.07 5.84
CA LYS A 141 -5.64 -2.87 5.46
C LYS A 141 -4.67 -2.42 6.55
N ILE A 142 -5.03 -2.54 7.82
CA ILE A 142 -4.09 -2.31 8.95
C ILE A 142 -2.95 -3.32 8.91
N GLY A 143 -3.26 -4.62 8.75
CA GLY A 143 -2.25 -5.67 8.58
C GLY A 143 -1.30 -5.40 7.41
N SER A 144 -1.83 -4.98 6.26
CA SER A 144 -1.03 -4.61 5.08
C SER A 144 -0.10 -3.42 5.36
N LYS A 145 -0.55 -2.41 6.16
CA LYS A 145 0.30 -1.31 6.62
C LYS A 145 1.47 -1.83 7.47
N PHE A 146 1.21 -2.73 8.41
CA PHE A 146 2.26 -3.33 9.24
C PHE A 146 3.24 -4.18 8.42
N ALA A 147 2.71 -5.02 7.51
CA ALA A 147 3.54 -5.82 6.60
C ALA A 147 4.48 -4.96 5.74
N LYS A 148 4.06 -3.73 5.39
CA LYS A 148 4.88 -2.76 4.67
C LYS A 148 5.91 -2.07 5.56
N GLN A 149 5.53 -1.75 6.81
CA GLN A 149 6.33 -0.93 7.72
C GLN A 149 7.40 -1.77 8.43
N TYR A 150 7.09 -2.99 8.82
CA TYR A 150 7.93 -3.83 9.66
C TYR A 150 8.46 -5.05 8.90
N LYS A 151 9.76 -5.10 8.68
CA LYS A 151 10.44 -6.18 7.93
C LYS A 151 10.21 -7.58 8.53
N GLY A 152 10.01 -7.67 9.84
CA GLY A 152 9.74 -8.94 10.54
C GLY A 152 8.53 -9.69 10.01
N TYR A 153 7.54 -9.00 9.46
CA TYR A 153 6.37 -9.64 8.81
C TYR A 153 6.67 -10.29 7.46
N ARG A 154 7.83 -10.03 6.86
CA ARG A 154 8.20 -10.59 5.54
C ARG A 154 7.08 -10.44 4.51
N SER A 155 6.54 -9.21 4.42
CA SER A 155 5.47 -8.79 3.50
C SER A 155 4.05 -9.33 3.78
N VAL A 156 3.85 -10.16 4.80
CA VAL A 156 2.52 -10.70 5.16
C VAL A 156 2.31 -10.56 6.66
N CYS A 157 1.20 -9.92 7.08
CA CYS A 157 0.80 -9.76 8.48
C CYS A 157 -0.60 -10.33 8.68
N MET A 158 -0.74 -11.30 9.58
CA MET A 158 -2.02 -11.93 9.90
C MET A 158 -2.54 -11.44 11.26
N ILE A 159 -3.78 -10.96 11.25
CA ILE A 159 -4.55 -10.50 12.42
C ILE A 159 -5.79 -11.40 12.53
N ASP A 160 -5.63 -12.56 13.13
CA ASP A 160 -6.60 -13.66 13.19
C ASP A 160 -7.15 -13.92 14.60
N THR A 161 -6.55 -13.31 15.65
CA THR A 161 -6.99 -13.47 17.03
C THR A 161 -7.40 -12.12 17.64
N GLU A 162 -8.22 -12.18 18.68
CA GLU A 162 -8.65 -10.99 19.42
C GLU A 162 -7.45 -10.24 20.03
N GLU A 163 -6.45 -10.96 20.52
CA GLU A 163 -5.22 -10.36 21.04
C GLU A 163 -4.48 -9.58 19.97
N LYS A 164 -4.28 -10.17 18.77
CA LYS A 164 -3.64 -9.49 17.63
C LYS A 164 -4.49 -8.29 17.16
N ARG A 165 -5.82 -8.43 17.13
CA ARG A 165 -6.74 -7.33 16.81
C ARG A 165 -6.56 -6.14 17.74
N ARG A 166 -6.59 -6.37 19.06
CA ARG A 166 -6.42 -5.31 20.06
C ARG A 166 -5.05 -4.66 19.98
N LYS A 167 -3.98 -5.45 19.83
CA LYS A 167 -2.62 -4.94 19.60
C LYS A 167 -2.54 -4.07 18.34
N ALA A 168 -3.14 -4.51 17.24
CA ALA A 168 -3.14 -3.78 15.99
C ALA A 168 -3.88 -2.44 16.09
N LEU A 169 -5.07 -2.43 16.74
CA LEU A 169 -5.87 -1.21 16.94
C LEU A 169 -5.20 -0.22 17.91
N ALA A 170 -4.45 -0.72 18.89
CA ALA A 170 -3.68 0.13 19.81
C ALA A 170 -2.44 0.76 19.16
N ALA A 171 -1.91 0.15 18.10
CA ALA A 171 -0.68 0.60 17.42
C ALA A 171 -0.92 1.54 16.23
N VAL A 172 -2.17 1.89 15.93
CA VAL A 172 -2.52 2.80 14.83
C VAL A 172 -3.37 3.97 15.32
N GLU A 173 -3.35 5.05 14.55
CA GLU A 173 -4.21 6.22 14.80
C GLU A 173 -5.57 6.06 14.11
N LEU A 174 -6.59 6.79 14.59
CA LEU A 174 -7.90 6.83 13.92
C LEU A 174 -7.82 7.28 12.46
N SER A 175 -6.87 8.15 12.14
CA SER A 175 -6.59 8.60 10.77
C SER A 175 -6.10 7.50 9.83
N ASP A 176 -5.56 6.42 10.39
CA ASP A 176 -5.08 5.26 9.65
C ASP A 176 -6.17 4.24 9.33
N VAL A 177 -7.31 4.35 10.02
CA VAL A 177 -8.44 3.43 9.83
C VAL A 177 -9.15 3.77 8.52
N TRP A 178 -9.28 2.79 7.66
CA TRP A 178 -9.92 2.94 6.38
C TRP A 178 -11.36 3.45 6.50
N GLY A 179 -11.67 4.51 5.78
CA GLY A 179 -12.96 5.21 5.83
C GLY A 179 -13.04 6.34 6.87
N ILE A 180 -12.05 6.50 7.75
CA ILE A 180 -12.00 7.60 8.71
C ILE A 180 -11.17 8.76 8.14
N GLY A 181 -11.85 9.70 7.49
CA GLY A 181 -11.26 10.94 6.99
C GLY A 181 -11.38 12.11 7.97
N ARG A 182 -10.83 13.28 7.61
CA ARG A 182 -10.80 14.49 8.44
C ARG A 182 -12.16 14.87 9.04
N ARG A 183 -13.26 14.72 8.29
CA ARG A 183 -14.61 15.03 8.79
C ARG A 183 -15.07 14.04 9.86
N THR A 184 -14.83 12.75 9.64
CA THR A 184 -15.16 11.68 10.59
C THR A 184 -14.33 11.82 11.86
N LEU A 185 -13.03 12.14 11.76
CA LEU A 185 -12.17 12.40 12.92
C LEU A 185 -12.72 13.50 13.82
N LYS A 186 -13.19 14.64 13.25
CA LYS A 186 -13.79 15.71 14.02
C LYS A 186 -15.06 15.28 14.76
N LYS A 187 -15.92 14.48 14.10
CA LYS A 187 -17.12 13.92 14.74
C LYS A 187 -16.77 12.97 15.86
N LEU A 188 -15.83 12.04 15.64
CA LEU A 188 -15.39 11.08 16.65
C LEU A 188 -14.78 11.79 17.88
N ALA A 189 -13.95 12.81 17.64
CA ALA A 189 -13.40 13.64 18.73
C ALA A 189 -14.50 14.32 19.56
N TYR A 190 -15.55 14.85 18.91
CA TYR A 190 -16.72 15.45 19.60
C TYR A 190 -17.42 14.43 20.52
N TYR A 191 -17.49 13.16 20.12
CA TYR A 191 -18.05 12.07 20.93
C TYR A 191 -17.03 11.41 21.88
N GLY A 192 -15.86 12.02 22.07
CA GLY A 192 -14.81 11.52 22.97
C GLY A 192 -14.08 10.27 22.48
N VAL A 193 -14.19 9.92 21.18
CA VAL A 193 -13.51 8.77 20.57
C VAL A 193 -12.22 9.24 19.95
N GLN A 194 -11.08 8.88 20.57
CA GLN A 194 -9.76 9.34 20.14
C GLN A 194 -8.85 8.22 19.60
N THR A 195 -9.20 6.96 19.83
CA THR A 195 -8.40 5.81 19.40
C THR A 195 -9.24 4.79 18.61
N PRO A 196 -8.63 4.00 17.72
CA PRO A 196 -9.32 2.91 17.03
C PRO A 196 -9.90 1.86 17.99
N LEU A 197 -9.20 1.60 19.08
CA LEU A 197 -9.67 0.66 20.11
C LEU A 197 -10.93 1.17 20.80
N ALA A 198 -10.94 2.45 21.24
CA ALA A 198 -12.12 3.06 21.83
C ALA A 198 -13.30 3.16 20.83
N PHE A 199 -13.01 3.27 19.53
CA PHE A 199 -14.04 3.22 18.49
C PHE A 199 -14.64 1.81 18.36
N ALA A 200 -13.79 0.77 18.34
CA ALA A 200 -14.22 -0.62 18.23
C ALA A 200 -15.00 -1.12 19.47
N ASP A 201 -14.66 -0.60 20.67
CA ASP A 201 -15.31 -0.99 21.92
C ASP A 201 -16.66 -0.24 22.17
N LYS A 202 -17.02 0.74 21.30
CA LYS A 202 -18.30 1.49 21.38
C LYS A 202 -19.43 0.92 20.50
N SER A 203 -19.18 -0.11 19.72
CA SER A 203 -20.15 -0.73 18.79
C SER A 203 -21.01 -1.80 19.48
#